data_7574d5378a84cbe2be8e5c0a67b2c700
#
_entry.id   7574d5378a84cbe2be8e5c0a67b2c700
#
_cell.length_a   1.000
_cell.length_b   1.000
_cell.length_c   1.000
_cell.angle_alpha   90.00
_cell.angle_beta   90.00
_cell.angle_gamma   90.00
#
_symmetry.space_group_name_H-M   'P 1'
#
loop_
_entity.id
_entity.type
_entity.pdbx_description
1 polymer ?
#
loop_
_entity_poly.entity_id
_entity_poly.type
_entity_poly.pdbx_seq_one_letter_code
_entity_poly.pdbx_strand_id
1 'polypeptide(L)'
;MIHMKTINSFSLSKMTDNELLTLTSNICEERARRERERKARKDEWVYQLWSEFMCHPNASVRTLDKTTIVAVYDKYNGINMGTARPINGDIYDQTVGVAVAYAKATRQAVPSFI
;
A
#
# COMPACT_ATOMS: atom_id res chain seq x y z
N MET A 1 24.88 -2.49 -3.36
CA MET A 1 24.08 -2.95 -2.20
C MET A 1 24.91 -3.83 -1.30
N ILE A 2 24.89 -3.58 -0.03
CA ILE A 2 25.53 -4.47 0.92
C ILE A 2 24.64 -5.70 1.06
N HIS A 3 25.19 -6.83 0.74
CA HIS A 3 24.47 -8.09 0.95
C HIS A 3 24.53 -8.47 2.42
N MET A 4 23.45 -8.35 3.13
CA MET A 4 23.38 -8.70 4.55
C MET A 4 23.84 -10.14 4.80
N LYS A 5 23.67 -11.02 3.81
CA LYS A 5 24.13 -12.41 3.88
C LYS A 5 25.65 -12.57 3.96
N THR A 6 26.40 -11.56 3.53
CA THR A 6 27.87 -11.59 3.59
C THR A 6 28.42 -11.01 4.90
N ILE A 7 27.55 -10.33 5.65
CA ILE A 7 27.92 -9.81 6.98
C ILE A 7 27.57 -10.88 8.00
N ASN A 8 28.58 -11.55 8.51
CA ASN A 8 28.40 -12.57 9.54
C ASN A 8 28.86 -12.04 10.91
N SER A 9 28.60 -12.82 11.98
CA SER A 9 28.97 -12.43 13.34
C SER A 9 30.46 -12.24 13.53
N PHE A 10 31.27 -12.98 12.77
CA PHE A 10 32.75 -12.84 12.84
C PHE A 10 33.16 -11.47 12.28
N SER A 11 32.62 -11.04 11.16
CA SER A 11 32.90 -9.72 10.58
C SER A 11 32.42 -8.60 11.49
N LEU A 12 31.22 -8.73 12.08
CA LEU A 12 30.68 -7.75 13.00
C LEU A 12 31.52 -7.63 14.27
N SER A 13 32.03 -8.74 14.80
CA SER A 13 32.85 -8.73 16.02
C SER A 13 34.19 -8.03 15.82
N LYS A 14 34.69 -7.88 14.60
CA LYS A 14 35.90 -7.15 14.26
C LYS A 14 35.70 -5.70 14.00
N MET A 15 34.46 -5.23 13.89
CA MET A 15 34.16 -3.82 13.64
C MET A 15 34.40 -2.99 14.89
N THR A 16 34.87 -1.76 14.68
CA THR A 16 34.93 -0.75 15.74
C THR A 16 33.51 -0.26 16.03
N ASP A 17 33.33 0.38 17.19
CA ASP A 17 32.04 1.00 17.54
C ASP A 17 31.58 2.00 16.50
N ASN A 18 32.51 2.80 15.96
CA ASN A 18 32.19 3.79 14.92
C ASN A 18 31.76 3.12 13.63
N GLU A 19 32.40 2.01 13.25
CA GLU A 19 32.02 1.27 12.06
C GLU A 19 30.62 0.63 12.21
N LEU A 20 30.31 0.09 13.39
CA LEU A 20 28.99 -0.45 13.69
C LEU A 20 27.91 0.64 13.66
N LEU A 21 28.20 1.81 14.23
CA LEU A 21 27.28 2.94 14.21
C LEU A 21 27.02 3.42 12.77
N THR A 22 28.07 3.51 11.96
CA THR A 22 27.94 3.90 10.56
C THR A 22 27.08 2.89 9.77
N LEU A 23 27.34 1.61 9.96
CA LEU A 23 26.54 0.55 9.30
C LEU A 23 25.08 0.61 9.72
N THR A 24 24.81 0.79 11.02
CA THR A 24 23.45 0.90 11.56
C THR A 24 22.76 2.12 10.98
N SER A 25 23.43 3.26 10.91
CA SER A 25 22.89 4.51 10.34
C SER A 25 22.53 4.31 8.86
N ASN A 26 23.40 3.69 8.09
CA ASN A 26 23.16 3.42 6.67
C ASN A 26 21.96 2.50 6.46
N ILE A 27 21.79 1.49 7.29
CA ILE A 27 20.63 0.59 7.26
C ILE A 27 19.34 1.36 7.57
N CYS A 28 19.36 2.22 8.58
CA CYS A 28 18.22 3.04 8.94
C CYS A 28 17.83 4.01 7.83
N GLU A 29 18.80 4.65 7.20
CA GLU A 29 18.57 5.54 6.07
C GLU A 29 17.95 4.82 4.88
N GLU A 30 18.46 3.62 4.57
CA GLU A 30 17.93 2.81 3.47
C GLU A 30 16.50 2.37 3.75
N ARG A 31 16.19 1.96 4.97
CA ARG A 31 14.81 1.61 5.37
C ARG A 31 13.88 2.80 5.27
N ALA A 32 14.32 3.96 5.73
CA ALA A 32 13.53 5.19 5.65
C ALA A 32 13.25 5.58 4.20
N ARG A 33 14.26 5.45 3.33
CA ARG A 33 14.10 5.72 1.89
C ARG A 33 13.07 4.78 1.25
N ARG A 34 13.17 3.48 1.53
CA ARG A 34 12.24 2.47 1.00
C ARG A 34 10.81 2.73 1.47
N GLU A 35 10.65 3.10 2.74
CA GLU A 35 9.35 3.40 3.31
C GLU A 35 8.73 4.64 2.66
N ARG A 36 9.52 5.69 2.41
CA ARG A 36 9.06 6.89 1.72
C ARG A 36 8.63 6.56 0.28
N GLU A 37 9.41 5.75 -0.43
CA GLU A 37 9.07 5.35 -1.80
C GLU A 37 7.79 4.50 -1.83
N ARG A 38 7.65 3.58 -0.89
CA ARG A 38 6.46 2.75 -0.77
C ARG A 38 5.23 3.60 -0.51
N LYS A 39 5.32 4.55 0.41
CA LYS A 39 4.23 5.47 0.72
C LYS A 39 3.85 6.32 -0.48
N ALA A 40 4.83 6.84 -1.20
CA ALA A 40 4.59 7.63 -2.40
C ALA A 40 3.86 6.82 -3.48
N ARG A 41 4.26 5.57 -3.71
CA ARG A 41 3.57 4.69 -4.66
C ARG A 41 2.14 4.38 -4.22
N LYS A 42 1.95 4.14 -2.93
CA LYS A 42 0.62 3.89 -2.37
C LYS A 42 -0.28 5.10 -2.56
N ASP A 43 0.20 6.29 -2.20
CA ASP A 43 -0.58 7.52 -2.31
C ASP A 43 -0.94 7.82 -3.77
N GLU A 44 -0.01 7.61 -4.70
CA GLU A 44 -0.25 7.80 -6.13
C GLU A 44 -1.33 6.84 -6.65
N TRP A 45 -1.21 5.55 -6.32
CA TRP A 45 -2.18 4.55 -6.74
C TRP A 45 -3.57 4.84 -6.16
N VAL A 46 -3.63 5.14 -4.87
CA VAL A 46 -4.90 5.47 -4.19
C VAL A 46 -5.54 6.69 -4.82
N TYR A 47 -4.77 7.75 -5.07
CA TYR A 47 -5.28 8.95 -5.71
C TYR A 47 -5.83 8.65 -7.10
N GLN A 48 -5.13 7.87 -7.89
CA GLN A 48 -5.56 7.50 -9.24
C GLN A 48 -6.90 6.76 -9.20
N LEU A 49 -7.01 5.72 -8.39
CA LEU A 49 -8.23 4.92 -8.31
C LEU A 49 -9.39 5.70 -7.71
N TRP A 50 -9.12 6.50 -6.70
CA TRP A 50 -10.13 7.37 -6.11
C TRP A 50 -10.65 8.40 -7.13
N SER A 51 -9.76 8.97 -7.93
CA SER A 51 -10.12 9.92 -8.99
C SER A 51 -10.96 9.25 -10.06
N GLU A 52 -10.60 8.04 -10.48
CA GLU A 52 -11.40 7.25 -11.43
C GLU A 52 -12.80 7.00 -10.88
N PHE A 53 -12.89 6.64 -9.60
CA PHE A 53 -14.18 6.42 -8.94
C PHE A 53 -15.02 7.70 -8.95
N MET A 54 -14.44 8.82 -8.57
CA MET A 54 -15.15 10.10 -8.49
C MET A 54 -15.64 10.58 -9.85
N CYS A 55 -14.93 10.24 -10.91
CA CYS A 55 -15.32 10.61 -12.28
C CYS A 55 -16.21 9.56 -12.95
N HIS A 56 -16.42 8.40 -12.32
CA HIS A 56 -17.25 7.35 -12.92
C HIS A 56 -18.72 7.67 -12.71
N PRO A 57 -19.53 7.78 -13.80
CA PRO A 57 -20.92 8.19 -13.68
C PRO A 57 -21.84 7.16 -13.02
N ASN A 58 -21.45 5.90 -13.04
CA ASN A 58 -22.27 4.80 -12.55
C ASN A 58 -21.61 4.03 -11.41
N ALA A 59 -20.75 4.68 -10.66
CA ALA A 59 -20.13 4.10 -9.48
C ALA A 59 -20.73 4.69 -8.22
N SER A 60 -20.97 3.86 -7.23
CA SER A 60 -21.49 4.28 -5.94
C SER A 60 -20.72 3.61 -4.82
N VAL A 61 -20.70 4.25 -3.66
CA VAL A 61 -20.00 3.74 -2.48
C VAL A 61 -20.95 3.66 -1.29
N ARG A 62 -20.79 2.63 -0.50
CA ARG A 62 -21.49 2.47 0.76
C ARG A 62 -20.51 1.96 1.81
N THR A 63 -20.56 2.54 2.98
CA THR A 63 -19.72 2.11 4.10
C THR A 63 -20.61 1.45 5.14
N LEU A 64 -20.27 0.23 5.51
CA LEU A 64 -20.99 -0.52 6.51
C LEU A 64 -19.97 -1.05 7.52
N ASP A 65 -20.04 -0.52 8.74
CA ASP A 65 -19.07 -0.78 9.77
C ASP A 65 -17.68 -0.36 9.30
N LYS A 66 -16.67 -0.98 9.20
CA LYS A 66 -15.40 -0.56 8.61
C LYS A 66 -15.19 -1.14 7.20
N THR A 67 -16.26 -1.61 6.60
CA THR A 67 -16.20 -2.19 5.26
C THR A 67 -16.67 -1.18 4.24
N THR A 68 -15.86 -0.91 3.23
CA THR A 68 -16.21 -0.07 2.10
C THR A 68 -16.68 -0.96 0.95
N ILE A 69 -17.85 -0.66 0.41
CA ILE A 69 -18.44 -1.40 -0.70
C ILE A 69 -18.60 -0.43 -1.85
N VAL A 70 -17.99 -0.74 -2.98
CA VAL A 70 -18.15 0.04 -4.22
C VAL A 70 -18.91 -0.82 -5.22
N ALA A 71 -19.96 -0.26 -5.79
CA ALA A 71 -20.72 -0.88 -6.86
C ALA A 71 -20.54 -0.08 -8.14
N VAL A 72 -20.23 -0.76 -9.24
CA VAL A 72 -20.05 -0.15 -10.55
C VAL A 72 -21.03 -0.81 -11.51
N TYR A 73 -21.88 -0.01 -12.15
CA TYR A 73 -22.81 -0.50 -13.16
C TYR A 73 -22.18 -0.43 -14.54
N ASP A 74 -22.23 -1.55 -15.23
CA ASP A 74 -21.80 -1.69 -16.63
C ASP A 74 -22.99 -2.28 -17.40
N LYS A 75 -23.38 -1.64 -18.49
CA LYS A 75 -24.54 -2.08 -19.27
C LYS A 75 -24.36 -3.47 -19.89
N TYR A 76 -23.13 -3.94 -20.03
CA TYR A 76 -22.85 -5.26 -20.60
C TYR A 76 -22.75 -6.35 -19.54
N ASN A 77 -22.18 -6.01 -18.37
CA ASN A 77 -21.88 -6.98 -17.31
C ASN A 77 -22.76 -6.84 -16.08
N GLY A 78 -23.65 -5.84 -16.07
CA GLY A 78 -24.51 -5.58 -14.92
C GLY A 78 -23.77 -4.86 -13.80
N ILE A 79 -24.08 -5.21 -12.56
CA ILE A 79 -23.47 -4.59 -11.39
C ILE A 79 -22.29 -5.43 -10.92
N ASN A 80 -21.13 -4.80 -10.84
CA ASN A 80 -19.94 -5.41 -10.25
C ASN A 80 -19.66 -4.71 -8.91
N MET A 81 -19.36 -5.50 -7.89
CA MET A 81 -19.11 -4.98 -6.55
C MET A 81 -17.72 -5.36 -6.09
N GLY A 82 -17.07 -4.44 -5.41
CA GLY A 82 -15.81 -4.68 -4.73
C GLY A 82 -15.92 -4.25 -3.29
N THR A 83 -15.22 -4.93 -2.42
CA THR A 83 -15.20 -4.61 -0.98
C THR A 83 -13.78 -4.43 -0.49
N ALA A 84 -13.61 -3.55 0.49
CA ALA A 84 -12.35 -3.34 1.16
C ALA A 84 -12.59 -3.20 2.65
N ARG A 85 -11.70 -3.79 3.43
CA ARG A 85 -11.77 -3.77 4.87
C ARG A 85 -10.36 -3.60 5.43
N PRO A 86 -10.15 -2.74 6.45
CA PRO A 86 -8.83 -2.63 7.05
C PRO A 86 -8.43 -3.95 7.73
N ILE A 87 -7.14 -4.24 7.69
CA ILE A 87 -6.57 -5.37 8.43
C ILE A 87 -6.66 -5.04 9.93
N ASN A 88 -6.82 -6.06 10.76
CA ASN A 88 -6.89 -5.88 12.21
C ASN A 88 -5.73 -5.02 12.73
N GLY A 89 -6.08 -3.97 13.45
CA GLY A 89 -5.10 -3.03 14.00
C GLY A 89 -4.82 -1.83 13.13
N ASP A 90 -5.22 -1.84 11.87
CA ASP A 90 -5.06 -0.69 10.98
C ASP A 90 -6.15 0.35 11.23
N ILE A 91 -5.77 1.60 11.03
CA ILE A 91 -6.72 2.71 11.08
C ILE A 91 -7.54 2.69 9.80
N TYR A 92 -8.85 2.81 9.95
CA TYR A 92 -9.74 2.89 8.79
C TYR A 92 -9.49 4.20 8.03
N ASP A 93 -9.22 4.07 6.73
CA ASP A 93 -9.06 5.19 5.82
C ASP A 93 -10.05 5.01 4.67
N GLN A 94 -11.04 5.89 4.60
CA GLN A 94 -12.11 5.79 3.60
C GLN A 94 -11.58 5.96 2.17
N THR A 95 -10.61 6.84 1.95
CA THR A 95 -10.04 7.07 0.62
C THR A 95 -9.34 5.81 0.11
N VAL A 96 -8.54 5.17 0.95
CA VAL A 96 -7.88 3.90 0.63
C VAL A 96 -8.92 2.81 0.41
N GLY A 97 -9.92 2.73 1.28
CA GLY A 97 -11.00 1.76 1.16
C GLY A 97 -11.75 1.88 -0.16
N VAL A 98 -12.09 3.09 -0.56
CA VAL A 98 -12.76 3.34 -1.84
C VAL A 98 -11.87 2.93 -3.01
N ALA A 99 -10.59 3.30 -2.99
CA ALA A 99 -9.65 2.95 -4.06
C ALA A 99 -9.52 1.43 -4.23
N VAL A 100 -9.33 0.71 -3.13
CA VAL A 100 -9.21 -0.75 -3.15
C VAL A 100 -10.50 -1.41 -3.61
N ALA A 101 -11.64 -0.99 -3.07
CA ALA A 101 -12.95 -1.55 -3.44
C ALA A 101 -13.28 -1.26 -4.90
N TYR A 102 -12.99 -0.06 -5.39
CA TYR A 102 -13.18 0.29 -6.78
C TYR A 102 -12.30 -0.54 -7.72
N ALA A 103 -11.04 -0.73 -7.36
CA ALA A 103 -10.13 -1.58 -8.14
C ALA A 103 -10.69 -3.00 -8.26
N LYS A 104 -11.18 -3.56 -7.16
CA LYS A 104 -11.81 -4.89 -7.18
C LYS A 104 -13.08 -4.93 -8.01
N ALA A 105 -13.92 -3.91 -7.91
CA ALA A 105 -15.16 -3.83 -8.68
C ALA A 105 -14.89 -3.72 -10.18
N THR A 106 -13.81 -3.07 -10.58
CA THR A 106 -13.42 -2.91 -11.98
C THR A 106 -12.42 -3.97 -12.45
N ARG A 107 -12.14 -4.96 -11.62
CA ARG A 107 -11.22 -6.06 -11.91
C ARG A 107 -9.79 -5.62 -12.17
N GLN A 108 -9.38 -4.52 -11.57
CA GLN A 108 -8.00 -4.07 -11.58
C GLN A 108 -7.23 -4.73 -10.45
N ALA A 109 -5.96 -5.04 -10.69
CA ALA A 109 -5.12 -5.65 -9.68
C ALA A 109 -4.82 -4.65 -8.56
N VAL A 110 -4.87 -5.13 -7.32
CA VAL A 110 -4.46 -4.34 -6.15
C VAL A 110 -2.98 -4.63 -5.91
N PRO A 111 -2.12 -3.61 -5.96
CA PRO A 111 -0.68 -3.81 -5.76
C PRO A 111 -0.35 -4.34 -4.37
N SER A 112 0.76 -5.06 -4.26
CA SER A 112 1.20 -5.62 -2.99
C SER A 112 1.64 -4.58 -1.96
N PHE A 113 1.91 -3.35 -2.41
CA PHE A 113 2.31 -2.27 -1.50
C PHE A 113 1.11 -1.57 -0.82
N ILE A 114 -0.11 -2.01 -1.12
CA ILE A 114 -1.33 -1.47 -0.51
C ILE A 114 -1.66 -2.15 0.83
#